data_b35455e98f4ffe083a9a9affcbe1a6d6
#
_entry.id   b35455e98f4ffe083a9a9affcbe1a6d6
#
_cell.length_a   1.000
_cell.length_b   1.000
_cell.length_c   1.000
_cell.angle_alpha   90.00
_cell.angle_beta   90.00
_cell.angle_gamma   90.00
#
_symmetry.space_group_name_H-M   'P 1'
#
loop_
_entity.id
_entity.type
_entity.pdbx_description
1 polymer ?
#
loop_
_entity_poly.entity_id
_entity_poly.type
_entity_poly.pdbx_seq_one_letter_code
_entity_poly.pdbx_strand_id
1 'polypeptide(L)'
;NSDKNGKLAAADLKAAIEKLYGKRPNKREIPTTVYAYTTMGGASFRLDKAITVTATLVAPVIEDVYYLVGTNSHWTTPVKFNHSTEDVYDDPIFTMTVPAPVKADGTRADAQFKIVPASCMKADGSAVENWSGALGSDTENGDTRLEAGMVAQGGSFLQRASDGAKYYTIKLNMMDYTMTIAPLNYSEYIY
;
A
#
# COMPACT_ATOMS: atom_id res chain seq x y z
N ASN A 1 7.24 -1.44 29.87
CA ASN A 1 8.32 -1.61 30.86
C ASN A 1 9.17 -2.83 30.50
N SER A 2 10.49 -2.79 30.81
CA SER A 2 11.34 -3.97 30.68
C SER A 2 11.09 -4.99 31.79
N ASP A 3 11.44 -6.25 31.54
CA ASP A 3 11.46 -7.28 32.57
C ASP A 3 12.64 -7.10 33.56
N LYS A 4 12.76 -7.97 34.58
CA LYS A 4 13.83 -7.95 35.58
C LYS A 4 15.24 -8.12 35.01
N ASN A 5 15.36 -8.60 33.75
CA ASN A 5 16.65 -8.79 33.07
C ASN A 5 16.93 -7.65 32.08
N GLY A 6 16.12 -6.57 32.10
CA GLY A 6 16.25 -5.45 31.19
C GLY A 6 15.72 -5.73 29.75
N LYS A 7 15.02 -6.85 29.52
CA LYS A 7 14.45 -7.16 28.22
C LYS A 7 13.11 -6.43 28.04
N LEU A 8 12.97 -5.77 26.91
CA LEU A 8 11.74 -5.13 26.47
C LEU A 8 11.07 -6.01 25.39
N ALA A 9 9.77 -6.24 25.53
CA ALA A 9 9.03 -6.95 24.49
C ALA A 9 9.05 -6.16 23.18
N ALA A 10 9.28 -6.84 22.05
CA ALA A 10 9.33 -6.20 20.75
C ALA A 10 8.02 -5.48 20.39
N ALA A 11 6.87 -6.02 20.83
CA ALA A 11 5.57 -5.40 20.64
C ALA A 11 5.43 -4.07 21.40
N ASP A 12 5.92 -3.98 22.64
CA ASP A 12 5.89 -2.75 23.43
C ASP A 12 6.79 -1.67 22.82
N LEU A 13 7.97 -2.08 22.32
CA LEU A 13 8.89 -1.17 21.64
C LEU A 13 8.27 -0.66 20.34
N LYS A 14 7.66 -1.54 19.54
CA LYS A 14 6.94 -1.18 18.31
C LYS A 14 5.85 -0.16 18.61
N ALA A 15 4.96 -0.45 19.56
CA ALA A 15 3.85 0.45 19.92
C ALA A 15 4.34 1.83 20.39
N ALA A 16 5.43 1.88 21.16
CA ALA A 16 6.03 3.14 21.60
C ALA A 16 6.60 3.95 20.41
N ILE A 17 7.28 3.27 19.47
CA ILE A 17 7.84 3.90 18.28
C ILE A 17 6.72 4.43 17.39
N GLU A 18 5.68 3.63 17.12
CA GLU A 18 4.54 4.03 16.30
C GLU A 18 3.83 5.26 16.88
N LYS A 19 3.65 5.29 18.20
CA LYS A 19 3.04 6.43 18.89
C LYS A 19 3.87 7.72 18.80
N LEU A 20 5.19 7.64 18.84
CA LEU A 20 6.08 8.80 18.87
C LEU A 20 6.49 9.30 17.48
N TYR A 21 6.57 8.40 16.51
CA TYR A 21 7.20 8.67 15.22
C TYR A 21 6.39 8.21 14.01
N GLY A 22 5.18 7.67 14.22
CA GLY A 22 4.37 7.08 13.17
C GLY A 22 4.85 5.69 12.72
N LYS A 23 4.14 5.10 11.76
CA LYS A 23 4.30 3.69 11.35
C LYS A 23 5.32 3.49 10.20
N ARG A 24 5.85 4.55 9.59
CA ARG A 24 6.81 4.43 8.49
C ARG A 24 8.07 3.64 8.90
N PRO A 25 8.57 2.72 8.07
CA PRO A 25 9.71 1.83 8.37
C PRO A 25 11.07 2.54 8.25
N ASN A 26 11.17 3.75 8.76
CA ASN A 26 12.41 4.51 8.77
C ASN A 26 13.31 4.06 9.93
N LYS A 27 14.61 3.98 9.68
CA LYS A 27 15.60 3.80 10.76
C LYS A 27 15.54 5.01 11.70
N ARG A 28 15.48 4.75 13.00
CA ARG A 28 15.42 5.79 14.04
C ARG A 28 16.48 5.52 15.11
N GLU A 29 17.11 6.59 15.56
CA GLU A 29 18.02 6.61 16.70
C GLU A 29 17.29 7.33 17.85
N ILE A 30 16.94 6.57 18.88
CA ILE A 30 16.05 7.00 19.95
C ILE A 30 16.87 7.16 21.23
N PRO A 31 17.11 8.42 21.70
CA PRO A 31 17.71 8.66 22.99
C PRO A 31 16.83 8.06 24.08
N THR A 32 17.39 7.16 24.87
CA THR A 32 16.64 6.39 25.89
C THR A 32 17.29 6.56 27.25
N THR A 33 16.48 6.95 28.23
CA THR A 33 16.88 7.00 29.63
C THR A 33 16.39 5.74 30.35
N VAL A 34 17.26 5.10 31.07
CA VAL A 34 16.95 3.88 31.85
C VAL A 34 16.73 4.26 33.31
N TYR A 35 15.62 3.76 33.87
CA TYR A 35 15.32 3.86 35.29
C TYR A 35 15.26 2.45 35.87
N ALA A 36 15.95 2.22 36.98
CA ALA A 36 15.81 1.02 37.79
C ALA A 36 14.96 1.32 39.01
N TYR A 37 14.05 0.41 39.34
CA TYR A 37 13.17 0.54 40.51
C TYR A 37 13.47 -0.59 41.48
N THR A 38 13.50 -0.29 42.75
CA THR A 38 13.57 -1.32 43.80
C THR A 38 12.17 -1.91 44.01
N THR A 39 12.08 -3.22 44.23
CA THR A 39 10.83 -3.93 44.50
C THR A 39 10.26 -3.65 45.89
N MET A 40 11.07 -3.12 46.79
CA MET A 40 10.66 -2.70 48.14
C MET A 40 10.96 -1.21 48.31
N GLY A 41 9.94 -0.41 48.65
CA GLY A 41 10.11 0.99 49.03
C GLY A 41 10.06 2.02 47.91
N GLY A 42 9.87 1.62 46.63
CA GLY A 42 9.58 2.55 45.53
C GLY A 42 10.73 3.48 45.10
N ALA A 43 11.97 3.26 45.58
CA ALA A 43 13.11 4.07 45.17
C ALA A 43 13.45 3.80 43.69
N SER A 44 13.68 4.88 42.94
CA SER A 44 14.13 4.79 41.55
C SER A 44 15.51 5.37 41.37
N PHE A 45 16.32 4.72 40.56
CA PHE A 45 17.62 5.17 40.14
C PHE A 45 17.59 5.47 38.62
N ARG A 46 17.96 6.67 38.26
CA ARG A 46 18.14 7.04 36.87
C ARG A 46 19.58 6.76 36.46
N LEU A 47 19.80 6.13 35.30
CA LEU A 47 21.10 6.01 34.71
C LEU A 47 21.59 7.38 34.25
N ASP A 48 22.77 7.84 34.66
CA ASP A 48 23.28 9.18 34.32
C ASP A 48 23.58 9.34 32.84
N LYS A 49 23.92 8.26 32.16
CA LYS A 49 24.23 8.25 30.74
C LYS A 49 23.04 7.71 29.95
N ALA A 50 22.49 8.54 29.05
CA ALA A 50 21.53 8.07 28.07
C ALA A 50 22.14 7.04 27.11
N ILE A 51 21.36 6.04 26.76
CA ILE A 51 21.71 5.07 25.72
C ILE A 51 20.93 5.42 24.44
N THR A 52 21.47 5.06 23.29
CA THR A 52 20.75 5.20 22.02
C THR A 52 20.24 3.84 21.59
N VAL A 53 18.92 3.74 21.39
CA VAL A 53 18.28 2.56 20.80
C VAL A 53 18.08 2.82 19.31
N THR A 54 18.68 2.00 18.48
CA THR A 54 18.43 2.02 17.03
C THR A 54 17.31 1.04 16.70
N ALA A 55 16.25 1.51 16.05
CA ALA A 55 15.12 0.69 15.66
C ALA A 55 14.63 1.04 14.25
N THR A 56 14.13 0.01 13.55
CA THR A 56 13.42 0.14 12.27
C THR A 56 12.15 -0.70 12.37
N LEU A 57 10.99 -0.10 12.08
CA LEU A 57 9.74 -0.83 12.02
C LEU A 57 9.73 -1.76 10.80
N VAL A 58 9.22 -2.97 10.97
CA VAL A 58 9.01 -3.90 9.86
C VAL A 58 7.64 -3.61 9.28
N ALA A 59 7.62 -3.03 8.09
CA ALA A 59 6.43 -2.75 7.30
C ALA A 59 6.80 -2.80 5.81
N PRO A 60 5.86 -3.05 4.89
CA PRO A 60 6.12 -2.93 3.46
C PRO A 60 6.50 -1.48 3.10
N VAL A 61 7.17 -1.29 1.98
CA VAL A 61 7.41 0.04 1.42
C VAL A 61 6.14 0.47 0.69
N ILE A 62 5.49 1.53 1.17
CA ILE A 62 4.29 2.11 0.56
C ILE A 62 4.65 3.49 0.01
N GLU A 63 4.36 3.71 -1.27
CA GLU A 63 4.52 5.01 -1.91
C GLU A 63 3.26 5.87 -1.74
N ASP A 64 3.41 7.18 -1.85
CA ASP A 64 2.30 8.12 -1.68
C ASP A 64 1.36 8.15 -2.90
N VAL A 65 1.78 7.59 -4.04
CA VAL A 65 1.02 7.62 -5.30
C VAL A 65 1.17 6.33 -6.08
N TYR A 66 0.06 5.82 -6.58
CA TYR A 66 -0.01 4.69 -7.51
C TYR A 66 -0.84 5.05 -8.74
N TYR A 67 -0.56 4.37 -9.85
CA TYR A 67 -1.25 4.54 -11.13
C TYR A 67 -1.74 3.19 -11.65
N LEU A 68 -2.87 3.22 -12.34
CA LEU A 68 -3.31 2.13 -13.20
C LEU A 68 -2.80 2.39 -14.62
N VAL A 69 -2.21 1.39 -15.24
CA VAL A 69 -1.83 1.41 -16.65
C VAL A 69 -2.32 0.13 -17.31
N GLY A 70 -3.10 0.27 -18.37
CA GLY A 70 -3.71 -0.89 -19.01
C GLY A 70 -4.50 -0.58 -20.27
N THR A 71 -5.38 -1.48 -20.65
CA THR A 71 -6.21 -1.38 -21.86
C THR A 71 -7.04 -0.11 -21.89
N ASN A 72 -7.58 0.33 -20.75
CA ASN A 72 -8.37 1.55 -20.61
C ASN A 72 -7.60 2.82 -21.00
N SER A 73 -6.27 2.77 -20.92
CA SER A 73 -5.36 3.88 -21.18
C SER A 73 -4.43 3.59 -22.35
N HIS A 74 -4.75 2.61 -23.17
CA HIS A 74 -3.91 2.13 -24.28
C HIS A 74 -2.45 1.82 -23.85
N TRP A 75 -2.22 1.46 -22.57
CA TRP A 75 -0.92 1.22 -21.96
C TRP A 75 0.05 2.44 -21.98
N THR A 76 -0.45 3.62 -22.32
CA THR A 76 0.36 4.83 -22.51
C THR A 76 0.02 5.97 -21.56
N THR A 77 -1.24 6.06 -21.12
CA THR A 77 -1.71 7.16 -20.26
C THR A 77 -2.02 6.61 -18.87
N PRO A 78 -1.16 6.86 -17.88
CA PRO A 78 -1.42 6.41 -16.50
C PRO A 78 -2.62 7.11 -15.90
N VAL A 79 -3.42 6.37 -15.12
CA VAL A 79 -4.55 6.94 -14.36
C VAL A 79 -4.22 6.85 -12.89
N LYS A 80 -4.17 8.01 -12.21
CA LYS A 80 -3.79 8.09 -10.80
C LYS A 80 -4.91 7.56 -9.90
N PHE A 81 -4.54 6.73 -8.91
CA PHE A 81 -5.45 6.34 -7.84
C PHE A 81 -5.74 7.50 -6.89
N ASN A 82 -6.94 7.52 -6.34
CA ASN A 82 -7.31 8.42 -5.26
C ASN A 82 -6.81 7.84 -3.93
N HIS A 83 -6.37 8.74 -3.07
CA HIS A 83 -5.96 8.45 -1.70
C HIS A 83 -6.50 9.56 -0.79
N SER A 84 -6.69 9.28 0.48
CA SER A 84 -7.04 10.28 1.48
C SER A 84 -5.87 11.27 1.71
N THR A 85 -6.02 12.19 2.62
CA THR A 85 -4.96 13.11 3.05
C THR A 85 -4.10 12.57 4.20
N GLU A 86 -4.45 11.38 4.70
CA GLU A 86 -3.72 10.73 5.78
C GLU A 86 -2.37 10.16 5.28
N ASP A 87 -1.47 9.87 6.22
CA ASP A 87 -0.22 9.16 5.90
C ASP A 87 -0.55 7.76 5.37
N VAL A 88 0.11 7.33 4.29
CA VAL A 88 -0.13 6.01 3.65
C VAL A 88 0.10 4.81 4.57
N TYR A 89 0.75 4.97 5.71
CA TYR A 89 0.88 3.93 6.74
C TYR A 89 -0.26 3.98 7.78
N ASP A 90 -1.05 5.06 7.82
CA ASP A 90 -2.26 5.17 8.63
C ASP A 90 -3.50 4.82 7.82
N ASP A 91 -3.52 5.19 6.54
CA ASP A 91 -4.52 4.76 5.55
C ASP A 91 -3.83 4.15 4.30
N PRO A 92 -3.55 2.85 4.26
CA PRO A 92 -2.88 2.21 3.13
C PRO A 92 -3.78 1.91 1.93
N ILE A 93 -4.97 2.54 1.89
CA ILE A 93 -6.02 2.23 0.91
C ILE A 93 -6.02 3.25 -0.23
N PHE A 94 -5.86 2.74 -1.46
CA PHE A 94 -5.98 3.53 -2.68
C PHE A 94 -7.19 3.03 -3.48
N THR A 95 -7.95 3.95 -4.06
CA THR A 95 -9.18 3.62 -4.79
C THR A 95 -9.26 4.33 -6.12
N MET A 96 -9.95 3.72 -7.08
CA MET A 96 -10.40 4.41 -8.30
C MET A 96 -11.64 3.76 -8.86
N THR A 97 -12.36 4.51 -9.66
CA THR A 97 -13.42 3.97 -10.55
C THR A 97 -13.07 4.34 -11.97
N VAL A 98 -12.96 3.35 -12.83
CA VAL A 98 -12.63 3.53 -14.25
C VAL A 98 -13.74 2.95 -15.12
N PRO A 99 -14.02 3.57 -16.30
CA PRO A 99 -14.92 2.97 -17.26
C PRO A 99 -14.31 1.67 -17.79
N ALA A 100 -15.16 0.70 -18.01
CA ALA A 100 -14.74 -0.50 -18.69
C ALA A 100 -14.45 -0.20 -20.18
N PRO A 101 -13.35 -0.75 -20.74
CA PRO A 101 -12.95 -0.40 -22.10
C PRO A 101 -13.98 -0.87 -23.12
N VAL A 102 -14.10 -0.10 -24.21
CA VAL A 102 -14.95 -0.41 -25.36
C VAL A 102 -14.10 -0.43 -26.63
N LYS A 103 -14.48 -1.27 -27.57
CA LYS A 103 -13.89 -1.32 -28.91
C LYS A 103 -14.43 -0.17 -29.78
N ALA A 104 -13.85 0.02 -30.95
CA ALA A 104 -14.28 1.03 -31.90
C ALA A 104 -15.73 0.85 -32.36
N ASP A 105 -16.26 -0.37 -32.35
CA ASP A 105 -17.67 -0.68 -32.68
C ASP A 105 -18.65 -0.46 -31.52
N GLY A 106 -18.17 0.07 -30.38
CA GLY A 106 -18.95 0.29 -29.16
C GLY A 106 -19.18 -0.94 -28.29
N THR A 107 -18.71 -2.11 -28.70
CA THR A 107 -18.81 -3.31 -27.87
C THR A 107 -17.75 -3.30 -26.76
N ARG A 108 -18.02 -4.06 -25.70
CA ARG A 108 -17.09 -4.19 -24.57
C ARG A 108 -15.79 -4.88 -24.98
N ALA A 109 -14.69 -4.39 -24.44
CA ALA A 109 -13.37 -5.03 -24.52
C ALA A 109 -12.95 -5.59 -23.16
N ASP A 110 -12.06 -6.56 -23.16
CA ASP A 110 -11.41 -7.02 -21.94
C ASP A 110 -10.54 -5.90 -21.35
N ALA A 111 -10.63 -5.72 -20.03
CA ALA A 111 -9.78 -4.78 -19.29
C ALA A 111 -8.56 -5.50 -18.73
N GLN A 112 -7.39 -5.22 -19.26
CA GLN A 112 -6.12 -5.76 -18.77
C GLN A 112 -5.26 -4.61 -18.25
N PHE A 113 -4.65 -4.77 -17.05
CA PHE A 113 -3.92 -3.69 -16.41
C PHE A 113 -2.88 -4.16 -15.40
N LYS A 114 -2.00 -3.24 -15.02
CA LYS A 114 -1.06 -3.34 -13.90
C LYS A 114 -1.14 -2.09 -13.05
N ILE A 115 -0.63 -2.18 -11.81
CA ILE A 115 -0.51 -1.06 -10.88
C ILE A 115 0.94 -0.60 -10.88
N VAL A 116 1.18 0.68 -11.06
CA VAL A 116 2.53 1.24 -11.20
C VAL A 116 2.76 2.27 -10.08
N PRO A 117 3.76 2.06 -9.21
CA PRO A 117 4.14 3.03 -8.19
C PRO A 117 4.79 4.27 -8.82
N ALA A 118 4.70 5.41 -8.13
CA ALA A 118 5.21 6.69 -8.64
C ALA A 118 6.72 6.65 -8.96
N SER A 119 7.51 5.90 -8.20
CA SER A 119 8.96 5.73 -8.46
C SER A 119 9.28 5.04 -9.79
N CYS A 120 8.29 4.40 -10.41
CA CYS A 120 8.40 3.77 -11.72
C CYS A 120 7.91 4.64 -12.88
N MET A 121 7.41 5.83 -12.57
CA MET A 121 6.91 6.80 -13.53
C MET A 121 7.99 7.80 -13.92
N LYS A 122 7.86 8.41 -15.09
CA LYS A 122 8.58 9.65 -15.39
C LYS A 122 8.26 10.72 -14.35
N ALA A 123 9.18 11.65 -14.13
CA ALA A 123 9.06 12.69 -13.10
C ALA A 123 7.77 13.52 -13.22
N ASP A 124 7.25 13.68 -14.44
CA ASP A 124 5.99 14.39 -14.74
C ASP A 124 4.74 13.49 -14.63
N GLY A 125 4.90 12.21 -14.33
CA GLY A 125 3.81 11.22 -14.24
C GLY A 125 3.17 10.85 -15.58
N SER A 126 3.73 11.30 -16.70
CA SER A 126 3.11 11.16 -18.02
C SER A 126 3.18 9.75 -18.61
N ALA A 127 4.16 8.95 -18.21
CA ALA A 127 4.36 7.60 -18.72
C ALA A 127 5.16 6.73 -17.73
N VAL A 128 5.09 5.42 -17.91
CA VAL A 128 5.93 4.47 -17.19
C VAL A 128 7.35 4.54 -17.74
N GLU A 129 8.32 4.76 -16.87
CA GLU A 129 9.74 4.78 -17.20
C GLU A 129 10.40 3.42 -16.93
N ASN A 130 9.97 2.78 -15.83
CA ASN A 130 10.53 1.50 -15.40
C ASN A 130 9.43 0.51 -15.00
N TRP A 131 9.32 -0.58 -15.74
CA TRP A 131 8.32 -1.61 -15.45
C TRP A 131 8.75 -2.62 -14.36
N SER A 132 10.00 -2.58 -13.89
CA SER A 132 10.49 -3.56 -12.90
C SER A 132 9.79 -3.48 -11.55
N GLY A 133 9.26 -2.31 -11.19
CA GLY A 133 8.48 -2.11 -9.96
C GLY A 133 6.97 -2.17 -10.17
N ALA A 134 6.49 -2.37 -11.40
CA ALA A 134 5.06 -2.49 -11.66
C ALA A 134 4.50 -3.74 -10.97
N LEU A 135 3.41 -3.54 -10.24
CA LEU A 135 2.71 -4.60 -9.51
C LEU A 135 1.69 -5.27 -10.40
N GLY A 136 1.66 -6.56 -10.36
CA GLY A 136 0.69 -7.40 -11.05
C GLY A 136 0.28 -8.58 -10.19
N SER A 137 -0.50 -9.50 -10.76
CA SER A 137 -0.97 -10.70 -10.06
C SER A 137 0.17 -11.53 -9.49
N ASP A 138 -0.03 -12.03 -8.28
CA ASP A 138 0.86 -12.95 -7.59
C ASP A 138 0.80 -14.40 -8.13
N THR A 139 -0.10 -14.72 -9.04
CA THR A 139 -0.30 -16.07 -9.57
C THR A 139 -0.01 -16.20 -11.07
N GLU A 140 -0.70 -15.44 -11.92
CA GLU A 140 -0.65 -15.64 -13.38
C GLU A 140 -0.81 -14.36 -14.18
N ASN A 141 -0.47 -14.40 -15.45
CA ASN A 141 -0.77 -13.32 -16.38
C ASN A 141 -2.22 -13.48 -16.90
N GLY A 142 -3.00 -12.39 -16.82
CA GLY A 142 -4.42 -12.43 -17.16
C GLY A 142 -5.28 -12.98 -16.02
N ASP A 143 -4.92 -12.69 -14.78
CA ASP A 143 -5.65 -13.07 -13.59
C ASP A 143 -7.05 -12.42 -13.55
N THR A 144 -8.07 -13.24 -13.46
CA THR A 144 -9.48 -12.82 -13.46
C THR A 144 -10.11 -12.76 -12.08
N ARG A 145 -9.37 -13.02 -11.01
CA ARG A 145 -9.89 -12.96 -9.65
C ARG A 145 -10.31 -11.53 -9.30
N LEU A 146 -11.43 -11.41 -8.59
CA LEU A 146 -11.91 -10.13 -8.06
C LEU A 146 -11.16 -9.69 -6.79
N GLU A 147 -10.44 -10.60 -6.16
CA GLU A 147 -9.52 -10.36 -5.06
C GLU A 147 -8.22 -11.13 -5.33
N ALA A 148 -7.11 -10.43 -5.34
CA ALA A 148 -5.81 -10.99 -5.70
C ALA A 148 -4.67 -10.34 -4.91
N GLY A 149 -3.61 -11.12 -4.65
CA GLY A 149 -2.33 -10.59 -4.20
C GLY A 149 -1.59 -9.87 -5.31
N MET A 150 -0.72 -8.95 -4.95
CA MET A 150 0.10 -8.17 -5.87
C MET A 150 1.59 -8.39 -5.60
N VAL A 151 2.37 -8.59 -6.67
CA VAL A 151 3.84 -8.68 -6.59
C VAL A 151 4.49 -7.84 -7.69
N ALA A 152 5.70 -7.36 -7.42
CA ALA A 152 6.50 -6.69 -8.44
C ALA A 152 6.77 -7.65 -9.62
N GLN A 153 6.68 -7.13 -10.83
CA GLN A 153 6.80 -7.89 -12.09
C GLN A 153 5.78 -9.04 -12.25
N GLY A 154 4.73 -9.07 -11.41
CA GLY A 154 3.63 -10.04 -11.53
C GLY A 154 2.90 -9.95 -12.89
N GLY A 155 2.04 -10.93 -13.17
CA GLY A 155 1.19 -10.95 -14.35
C GLY A 155 0.18 -9.80 -14.36
N SER A 156 -0.43 -9.49 -15.50
CA SER A 156 -1.49 -8.49 -15.54
C SER A 156 -2.78 -9.03 -14.94
N PHE A 157 -3.60 -8.13 -14.38
CA PHE A 157 -4.99 -8.42 -14.03
C PHE A 157 -5.86 -8.34 -15.27
N LEU A 158 -6.93 -9.13 -15.31
CA LEU A 158 -7.83 -9.20 -16.46
C LEU A 158 -9.28 -9.24 -16.00
N GLN A 159 -10.09 -8.29 -16.45
CA GLN A 159 -11.56 -8.37 -16.34
C GLN A 159 -12.15 -8.57 -17.73
N ARG A 160 -12.95 -9.62 -17.86
CA ARG A 160 -13.49 -10.02 -19.14
C ARG A 160 -14.70 -9.16 -19.54
N ALA A 161 -14.80 -8.83 -20.81
CA ALA A 161 -15.96 -8.12 -21.36
C ALA A 161 -17.30 -8.81 -21.07
N SER A 162 -17.27 -10.14 -20.90
CA SER A 162 -18.44 -10.96 -20.60
C SER A 162 -19.08 -10.71 -19.23
N ASP A 163 -18.42 -9.99 -18.31
CA ASP A 163 -18.98 -9.63 -17.01
C ASP A 163 -20.11 -8.58 -17.12
N GLY A 164 -20.21 -7.88 -18.26
CA GLY A 164 -21.22 -6.88 -18.53
C GLY A 164 -21.06 -5.56 -17.77
N ALA A 165 -20.03 -5.41 -16.96
CA ALA A 165 -19.81 -4.20 -16.18
C ALA A 165 -19.60 -2.97 -17.06
N LYS A 166 -20.09 -1.80 -16.68
CA LYS A 166 -19.82 -0.52 -17.34
C LYS A 166 -18.62 0.19 -16.74
N TYR A 167 -18.35 -0.06 -15.46
CA TYR A 167 -17.26 0.51 -14.70
C TYR A 167 -16.66 -0.56 -13.80
N TYR A 168 -15.43 -0.34 -13.35
CA TYR A 168 -14.78 -1.11 -12.29
C TYR A 168 -14.35 -0.17 -11.19
N THR A 169 -14.73 -0.48 -9.95
CA THR A 169 -14.08 0.10 -8.77
C THR A 169 -12.93 -0.81 -8.36
N ILE A 170 -11.73 -0.25 -8.30
CA ILE A 170 -10.51 -0.95 -7.92
C ILE A 170 -10.05 -0.35 -6.60
N LYS A 171 -9.78 -1.23 -5.64
CA LYS A 171 -9.25 -0.87 -4.32
C LYS A 171 -7.96 -1.63 -4.08
N LEU A 172 -6.91 -0.92 -3.70
CA LEU A 172 -5.63 -1.47 -3.29
C LEU A 172 -5.52 -1.36 -1.77
N ASN A 173 -5.02 -2.41 -1.12
CA ASN A 173 -4.49 -2.34 0.24
C ASN A 173 -2.98 -2.57 0.17
N MET A 174 -2.22 -1.50 0.31
CA MET A 174 -0.76 -1.53 0.17
C MET A 174 -0.05 -2.05 1.42
N MET A 175 -0.73 -2.17 2.56
CA MET A 175 -0.17 -2.83 3.73
C MET A 175 -0.02 -4.33 3.52
N ASP A 176 -0.97 -4.94 2.80
CA ASP A 176 -1.02 -6.39 2.55
C ASP A 176 -0.66 -6.75 1.11
N TYR A 177 -0.42 -5.75 0.23
CA TYR A 177 -0.25 -5.93 -1.22
C TYR A 177 -1.39 -6.75 -1.83
N THR A 178 -2.63 -6.34 -1.55
CA THR A 178 -3.82 -6.95 -2.11
C THR A 178 -4.64 -5.95 -2.93
N MET A 179 -5.37 -6.46 -3.90
CA MET A 179 -6.27 -5.69 -4.75
C MET A 179 -7.64 -6.35 -4.75
N THR A 180 -8.69 -5.52 -4.75
CA THR A 180 -10.07 -5.97 -5.03
C THR A 180 -10.64 -5.19 -6.19
N ILE A 181 -11.45 -5.87 -7.02
CA ILE A 181 -12.18 -5.29 -8.15
C ILE A 181 -13.67 -5.53 -7.94
N ALA A 182 -14.47 -4.47 -8.03
CA ALA A 182 -15.93 -4.56 -8.04
C ALA A 182 -16.47 -4.09 -9.41
N PRO A 183 -17.05 -4.99 -10.22
CA PRO A 183 -17.78 -4.59 -11.42
C PRO A 183 -19.02 -3.76 -11.04
N LEU A 184 -19.24 -2.65 -11.73
CA LEU A 184 -20.35 -1.75 -11.47
C LEU A 184 -21.19 -1.50 -12.72
N ASN A 185 -22.50 -1.34 -12.53
CA ASN A 185 -23.44 -1.03 -13.58
C ASN A 185 -24.34 0.13 -13.13
N TYR A 186 -23.94 1.37 -13.47
CA TYR A 186 -24.65 2.59 -13.05
C TYR A 186 -25.95 2.89 -13.81
N SER A 187 -26.46 1.97 -14.63
CA SER A 187 -27.70 2.24 -15.37
C SER A 187 -28.93 2.52 -14.50
N GLU A 188 -28.82 2.32 -13.18
CA GLU A 188 -29.93 2.48 -12.22
C GLU A 188 -29.86 3.75 -11.37
N TYR A 189 -28.82 4.63 -11.51
CA TYR A 189 -28.57 5.74 -10.58
C TYR A 189 -28.30 7.10 -11.24
N ILE A 190 -28.75 7.33 -12.47
CA ILE A 190 -28.71 8.70 -13.02
C ILE A 190 -30.10 9.32 -12.84
N TYR A 191 -30.28 10.08 -11.75
CA TYR A 191 -31.33 11.03 -11.56
C TYR A 191 -30.78 12.45 -11.60
#